data_1c060667a3d87f3cea99e92f3e04bee4
#
_entry.id   1c060667a3d87f3cea99e92f3e04bee4
#
_cell.length_a   1.000
_cell.length_b   1.000
_cell.length_c   1.000
_cell.angle_alpha   90.00
_cell.angle_beta   90.00
_cell.angle_gamma   90.00
#
_symmetry.space_group_name_H-M   'P 1'
#
loop_
_entity.id
_entity.type
_entity.pdbx_description
1 polymer ?
#
loop_
_entity_poly.entity_id
_entity_poly.type
_entity_poly.pdbx_seq_one_letter_code
_entity_poly.pdbx_strand_id
1 'polypeptide(L)'
;LFDGPQKSVHASTNGRKLIFPVHSDPWNKKKLKYDQPQIDIHRDLVMDEVVAGRYMGPFTKEEAEAWYDSFLAVSSFVVSKPGAKTTKFRLVQNCTDPKCNINAQLRRDLMYDVELDHTAVMIDMLRRLGRTGEQLHLVTADVSKGYRRLFHRVQDVSHLGISMTMSSDQIVKMFDGKQWTDKHVKKGDVLYVFDRSLPFGLATSVSSFCAVTTVIRDAVREMLGEKVGVVSYVDDFSIVGSPEDVARGITLLRDVLTKVGLPENVKKMDTPSPFGQYLGVDYDLSDPKAITCTLPEDKKLRYIRHLDFYIDKFETLKQTGKLKNGSMVLSRIELQSIVGKLAHAAYIFGSGRPFYQRLLQQLRGRSSNKTIMVDQGSVDDMKWWRDILGSMSGVRLINPELEEVRIYTDASTTTGYGVMMRGQYFRGEWSPEIKALLVDFTITIAELELVALNFALETFGQQLQGCRVLFRCDNQACVANIHSMSSKL
;
A
#
# COMPACT_ATOMS: atom_id res chain seq x y z
N LEU A 1 -4.78 23.62 1.86
CA LEU A 1 -5.01 22.54 2.84
C LEU A 1 -5.13 23.06 4.26
N PHE A 2 -4.59 24.21 4.52
CA PHE A 2 -4.82 25.02 5.71
C PHE A 2 -5.67 26.23 5.32
N ASP A 3 -6.67 26.60 6.09
CA ASP A 3 -7.53 27.78 5.84
C ASP A 3 -6.78 29.13 6.05
N GLY A 4 -5.49 29.14 5.83
CA GLY A 4 -4.56 30.21 6.18
C GLY A 4 -3.99 30.00 7.59
N PRO A 5 -2.80 30.53 7.88
CA PRO A 5 -2.04 30.18 9.08
C PRO A 5 -2.78 30.50 10.39
N GLN A 6 -3.68 31.44 10.41
CA GLN A 6 -4.46 31.78 11.62
C GLN A 6 -5.82 31.05 11.70
N LYS A 7 -6.44 30.71 10.57
CA LYS A 7 -7.77 30.11 10.56
C LYS A 7 -7.74 28.59 10.73
N SER A 8 -6.74 27.88 10.19
CA SER A 8 -6.66 26.43 10.28
C SER A 8 -6.36 25.94 11.70
N VAL A 9 -5.55 26.66 12.44
CA VAL A 9 -5.27 26.34 13.84
C VAL A 9 -6.49 26.62 14.73
N HIS A 10 -7.37 27.55 14.34
CA HIS A 10 -8.54 27.93 15.11
C HIS A 10 -9.81 27.15 14.75
N ALA A 11 -9.96 26.70 13.51
CA ALA A 11 -11.16 26.02 13.05
C ALA A 11 -11.36 24.62 13.65
N SER A 12 -10.26 23.93 14.02
CA SER A 12 -10.30 22.57 14.62
C SER A 12 -10.66 22.55 16.11
N THR A 13 -10.73 23.69 16.78
CA THR A 13 -10.83 23.78 18.25
C THR A 13 -12.11 24.45 18.75
N ASN A 14 -13.14 24.54 17.93
CA ASN A 14 -14.38 25.24 18.30
C ASN A 14 -14.15 26.65 18.88
N GLY A 15 -13.23 27.40 18.27
CA GLY A 15 -12.91 28.78 18.68
C GLY A 15 -11.96 28.90 19.89
N ARG A 16 -11.45 27.79 20.44
CA ARG A 16 -10.41 27.85 21.47
C ARG A 16 -9.04 28.06 20.85
N LYS A 17 -8.33 29.09 21.32
CA LYS A 17 -6.96 29.38 20.93
C LYS A 17 -6.07 28.20 21.38
N LEU A 18 -5.58 27.38 20.46
CA LEU A 18 -4.57 26.38 20.78
C LEU A 18 -3.25 27.09 21.04
N ILE A 19 -2.92 27.25 22.30
CA ILE A 19 -1.58 27.65 22.71
C ILE A 19 -0.73 26.39 22.65
N PHE A 20 -0.12 26.13 21.48
CA PHE A 20 0.94 25.16 21.42
C PHE A 20 2.10 25.73 22.21
N PRO A 21 2.66 24.99 23.16
CA PRO A 21 3.89 25.44 23.79
C PRO A 21 4.95 25.57 22.66
N VAL A 22 5.35 26.77 22.37
CA VAL A 22 6.41 27.13 21.41
C VAL A 22 7.71 26.37 21.73
N HIS A 23 7.75 25.68 22.83
CA HIS A 23 8.89 24.97 23.43
C HIS A 23 8.56 23.54 23.83
N SER A 24 8.05 22.73 22.95
CA SER A 24 8.32 21.32 23.14
C SER A 24 9.75 21.09 22.63
N ASP A 25 10.77 21.34 23.47
CA ASP A 25 12.09 20.83 23.21
C ASP A 25 11.98 19.30 23.02
N PRO A 26 11.96 18.79 21.77
CA PRO A 26 11.84 17.36 21.52
C PRO A 26 13.08 16.61 22.07
N TRP A 27 14.13 17.34 22.41
CA TRP A 27 15.42 16.87 22.89
C TRP A 27 15.57 16.96 24.41
N ASN A 28 14.48 17.12 25.16
CA ASN A 28 14.55 17.03 26.61
C ASN A 28 15.21 15.70 27.00
N LYS A 29 16.46 15.78 27.44
CA LYS A 29 17.47 14.72 27.63
C LYS A 29 16.98 13.46 28.37
N LYS A 30 15.85 13.51 29.06
CA LYS A 30 15.28 12.39 29.82
C LYS A 30 14.42 11.42 28.99
N LYS A 31 14.11 11.67 27.71
CA LYS A 31 13.17 10.85 26.93
C LYS A 31 13.69 10.28 25.61
N LEU A 32 14.84 10.66 25.12
CA LEU A 32 15.38 10.14 23.87
C LEU A 32 16.26 8.93 24.13
N LYS A 33 15.83 7.79 23.58
CA LYS A 33 16.61 6.54 23.49
C LYS A 33 17.52 6.53 22.25
N TYR A 34 17.95 7.69 21.76
CA TYR A 34 18.89 7.76 20.65
C TYR A 34 20.32 7.85 21.18
N ASP A 35 21.19 7.03 20.60
CA ASP A 35 22.61 7.13 20.82
C ASP A 35 23.22 8.32 20.03
N GLN A 36 24.44 8.71 20.35
CA GLN A 36 25.11 9.83 19.70
C GLN A 36 25.20 9.68 18.17
N PRO A 37 25.50 8.48 17.61
CA PRO A 37 25.50 8.28 16.16
C PRO A 37 24.14 8.59 15.49
N GLN A 38 23.02 8.25 16.13
CA GLN A 38 21.69 8.55 15.58
C GLN A 38 21.39 10.06 15.59
N ILE A 39 21.85 10.77 16.60
CA ILE A 39 21.74 12.23 16.69
C ILE A 39 22.54 12.90 15.56
N ASP A 40 23.75 12.42 15.31
CA ASP A 40 24.61 12.95 14.25
C ASP A 40 24.02 12.69 12.87
N ILE A 41 23.53 11.48 12.60
CA ILE A 41 22.82 11.15 11.34
C ILE A 41 21.59 12.05 11.15
N HIS A 42 20.80 12.28 12.21
CA HIS A 42 19.65 13.16 12.14
C HIS A 42 20.06 14.58 11.74
N ARG A 43 21.05 15.16 12.43
CA ARG A 43 21.55 16.50 12.15
C ARG A 43 22.07 16.61 10.72
N ASP A 44 22.87 15.65 10.25
CA ASP A 44 23.45 15.66 8.92
C ASP A 44 22.37 15.62 7.85
N LEU A 45 21.33 14.77 8.03
CA LEU A 45 20.17 14.76 7.13
C LEU A 45 19.40 16.09 7.13
N VAL A 46 19.27 16.75 8.27
CA VAL A 46 18.63 18.07 8.36
C VAL A 46 19.46 19.11 7.61
N MET A 47 20.77 19.12 7.82
CA MET A 47 21.67 20.07 7.14
C MET A 47 21.73 19.83 5.62
N ASP A 48 21.68 18.58 5.17
CA ASP A 48 21.56 18.26 3.73
C ASP A 48 20.29 18.86 3.12
N GLU A 49 19.17 18.90 3.86
CA GLU A 49 17.94 19.53 3.40
C GLU A 49 18.03 21.06 3.38
N VAL A 50 18.77 21.67 4.33
CA VAL A 50 19.08 23.13 4.31
C VAL A 50 19.93 23.47 3.09
N VAL A 51 21.05 22.75 2.88
CA VAL A 51 21.92 22.98 1.72
C VAL A 51 21.18 22.80 0.39
N ALA A 52 20.22 21.89 0.36
CA ALA A 52 19.36 21.68 -0.81
C ALA A 52 18.25 22.74 -0.98
N GLY A 53 18.14 23.73 -0.08
CA GLY A 53 17.12 24.79 -0.11
C GLY A 53 15.71 24.32 0.21
N ARG A 54 15.54 23.09 0.71
CA ARG A 54 14.25 22.54 1.12
C ARG A 54 13.86 22.89 2.54
N TYR A 55 14.84 23.19 3.40
CA TYR A 55 14.63 23.78 4.73
C TYR A 55 15.15 25.21 4.78
N MET A 56 14.41 26.08 5.46
CA MET A 56 14.87 27.39 5.90
C MET A 56 15.51 27.28 7.26
N GLY A 57 16.52 28.08 7.53
CA GLY A 57 17.33 28.04 8.75
C GLY A 57 18.73 27.47 8.49
N PRO A 58 19.46 27.06 9.54
CA PRO A 58 19.05 26.98 10.94
C PRO A 58 18.98 28.35 11.63
N PHE A 59 17.91 28.61 12.32
CA PHE A 59 17.65 29.81 13.09
C PHE A 59 17.81 29.57 14.58
N THR A 60 18.24 30.59 15.35
CA THR A 60 17.98 30.60 16.80
C THR A 60 16.48 30.77 17.03
N LYS A 61 16.03 30.64 18.27
CA LYS A 61 14.62 30.85 18.59
C LYS A 61 14.19 32.29 18.28
N GLU A 62 14.99 33.25 18.66
CA GLU A 62 14.74 34.68 18.47
C GLU A 62 14.69 35.04 16.98
N GLU A 63 15.59 34.48 16.19
CA GLU A 63 15.57 34.64 14.73
C GLU A 63 14.30 34.01 14.11
N ALA A 64 13.87 32.83 14.54
CA ALA A 64 12.68 32.18 14.08
C ALA A 64 11.40 32.96 14.45
N GLU A 65 11.34 33.50 15.67
CA GLU A 65 10.23 34.38 16.13
C GLU A 65 10.21 35.70 15.34
N ALA A 66 11.35 36.24 14.96
CA ALA A 66 11.43 37.42 14.11
C ALA A 66 10.92 37.16 12.66
N TRP A 67 11.07 35.91 12.17
CA TRP A 67 10.57 35.51 10.86
C TRP A 67 9.06 35.20 10.83
N TYR A 68 8.52 34.59 11.89
CA TYR A 68 7.21 33.96 11.88
C TYR A 68 6.31 34.42 13.02
N ASP A 69 6.43 35.54 13.66
CA ASP A 69 5.61 35.95 14.81
C ASP A 69 5.29 34.78 15.79
N SER A 70 4.89 33.64 15.24
CA SER A 70 4.65 32.36 15.92
C SER A 70 4.94 31.20 15.00
N PHE A 71 5.46 30.09 15.54
CA PHE A 71 5.75 28.89 14.79
C PHE A 71 5.49 27.60 15.59
N LEU A 72 5.37 26.48 14.86
CA LEU A 72 5.27 25.15 15.45
C LEU A 72 6.56 24.37 15.14
N ALA A 73 7.11 23.71 16.15
CA ALA A 73 8.19 22.75 15.99
C ALA A 73 7.72 21.36 16.42
N VAL A 74 7.75 20.41 15.48
CA VAL A 74 7.39 19.02 15.73
C VAL A 74 8.62 18.18 16.00
N SER A 75 8.46 17.07 16.72
CA SER A 75 9.54 16.09 16.86
C SER A 75 9.83 15.43 15.51
N SER A 76 11.10 15.12 15.27
CA SER A 76 11.54 14.40 14.09
C SER A 76 12.45 13.24 14.48
N PHE A 77 12.50 12.21 13.63
CA PHE A 77 13.30 11.02 13.88
C PHE A 77 13.79 10.41 12.56
N VAL A 78 14.80 9.56 12.67
CA VAL A 78 15.40 8.88 11.53
C VAL A 78 14.89 7.45 11.47
N VAL A 79 14.40 7.06 10.28
CA VAL A 79 14.02 5.67 9.98
C VAL A 79 15.11 5.07 9.11
N SER A 80 15.65 3.93 9.53
CA SER A 80 16.59 3.14 8.74
C SER A 80 15.85 2.12 7.87
N LYS A 81 16.23 2.04 6.60
CA LYS A 81 15.82 0.97 5.70
C LYS A 81 17.07 0.18 5.28
N PRO A 82 17.24 -1.07 5.74
CA PRO A 82 18.34 -1.91 5.28
C PRO A 82 18.30 -2.03 3.76
N GLY A 83 19.41 -1.74 3.10
CA GLY A 83 19.60 -1.93 1.68
C GLY A 83 20.54 -3.10 1.41
N ALA A 84 20.62 -3.56 0.15
CA ALA A 84 21.48 -4.68 -0.23
C ALA A 84 22.99 -4.40 0.01
N LYS A 85 23.42 -3.13 -0.06
CA LYS A 85 24.82 -2.70 0.12
C LYS A 85 25.03 -1.68 1.24
N THR A 86 24.02 -0.86 1.53
CA THR A 86 24.10 0.21 2.54
C THR A 86 22.75 0.43 3.20
N THR A 87 22.75 0.81 4.48
CA THR A 87 21.55 1.26 5.18
C THR A 87 21.17 2.67 4.69
N LYS A 88 19.94 2.83 4.23
CA LYS A 88 19.38 4.14 3.86
C LYS A 88 18.65 4.74 5.04
N PHE A 89 18.91 6.01 5.31
CA PHE A 89 18.23 6.76 6.35
C PHE A 89 17.23 7.75 5.74
N ARG A 90 16.09 7.93 6.42
CA ARG A 90 15.07 8.92 6.06
C ARG A 90 14.68 9.73 7.28
N LEU A 91 14.66 11.05 7.14
CA LEU A 91 14.12 11.95 8.13
C LEU A 91 12.60 11.95 8.06
N VAL A 92 11.93 11.76 9.19
CA VAL A 92 10.48 11.75 9.33
C VAL A 92 10.07 12.76 10.37
N GLN A 93 9.09 13.61 10.07
CA GLN A 93 8.48 14.54 11.01
C GLN A 93 7.29 13.87 11.72
N ASN A 94 7.22 13.97 13.03
CA ASN A 94 6.12 13.40 13.81
C ASN A 94 4.92 14.37 13.85
N CYS A 95 4.26 14.56 12.72
CA CYS A 95 3.08 15.43 12.62
C CYS A 95 1.84 14.91 13.38
N THR A 96 1.93 13.75 14.03
CA THR A 96 0.89 13.19 14.93
C THR A 96 1.30 13.22 16.40
N ASP A 97 2.37 13.95 16.76
CA ASP A 97 2.79 14.11 18.15
C ASP A 97 1.63 14.66 19.00
N PRO A 98 1.24 14.01 20.11
CA PRO A 98 0.12 14.49 20.94
C PRO A 98 0.24 15.93 21.42
N LYS A 99 1.47 16.46 21.48
CA LYS A 99 1.72 17.85 21.93
C LYS A 99 1.46 18.90 20.85
N CYS A 100 1.62 18.53 19.57
CA CYS A 100 1.40 19.41 18.42
C CYS A 100 0.90 18.61 17.21
N ASN A 101 -0.29 18.00 17.33
CA ASN A 101 -0.83 17.11 16.30
C ASN A 101 -1.33 17.89 15.09
N ILE A 102 -0.43 18.20 14.16
CA ILE A 102 -0.75 18.90 12.90
C ILE A 102 -1.73 18.07 12.07
N ASN A 103 -1.54 16.76 11.99
CA ASN A 103 -2.41 15.90 11.21
C ASN A 103 -3.87 15.88 11.68
N ALA A 104 -4.13 16.14 12.95
CA ALA A 104 -5.49 16.26 13.48
C ALA A 104 -6.17 17.59 13.13
N GLN A 105 -5.39 18.60 12.71
CA GLN A 105 -5.87 19.94 12.38
C GLN A 105 -6.11 20.13 10.88
N LEU A 106 -5.75 19.13 10.06
CA LEU A 106 -5.95 19.19 8.63
C LEU A 106 -7.42 19.03 8.25
N ARG A 107 -7.87 19.85 7.32
CA ARG A 107 -9.18 19.75 6.68
C ARG A 107 -9.19 18.55 5.74
N ARG A 108 -9.63 17.41 6.24
CA ARG A 108 -9.66 16.15 5.46
C ARG A 108 -10.68 16.20 4.33
N ASP A 109 -11.73 17.00 4.48
CA ASP A 109 -12.73 17.27 3.46
C ASP A 109 -12.17 18.03 2.24
N LEU A 110 -11.02 18.70 2.39
CA LEU A 110 -10.30 19.39 1.31
C LEU A 110 -9.14 18.56 0.75
N MET A 111 -8.91 17.35 1.25
CA MET A 111 -7.86 16.48 0.72
C MET A 111 -8.33 15.85 -0.58
N TYR A 112 -7.42 15.76 -1.55
CA TYR A 112 -7.65 15.03 -2.79
C TYR A 112 -7.82 13.54 -2.49
N ASP A 113 -8.88 12.93 -3.00
CA ASP A 113 -9.07 11.48 -2.95
C ASP A 113 -8.06 10.81 -3.87
N VAL A 114 -7.21 9.99 -3.29
CA VAL A 114 -6.09 9.37 -4.00
C VAL A 114 -6.55 8.08 -4.65
N GLU A 115 -6.66 8.10 -5.96
CA GLU A 115 -6.82 6.88 -6.77
C GLU A 115 -5.45 6.40 -7.24
N LEU A 116 -4.99 5.29 -6.68
CA LEU A 116 -3.72 4.67 -7.04
C LEU A 116 -3.93 3.50 -8.01
N ASP A 117 -3.14 3.48 -9.07
CA ASP A 117 -3.10 2.36 -10.02
C ASP A 117 -2.31 1.19 -9.40
N HIS A 118 -2.97 0.44 -8.52
CA HIS A 118 -2.36 -0.72 -7.88
C HIS A 118 -2.25 -1.93 -8.83
N THR A 119 -1.68 -3.02 -8.36
CA THR A 119 -1.40 -4.24 -9.14
C THR A 119 -2.61 -4.75 -9.95
N ALA A 120 -3.85 -4.62 -9.44
CA ALA A 120 -5.03 -5.06 -10.20
C ALA A 120 -5.25 -4.21 -11.47
N VAL A 121 -5.02 -2.90 -11.40
CA VAL A 121 -5.13 -2.00 -12.57
C VAL A 121 -4.12 -2.39 -13.64
N MET A 122 -2.88 -2.70 -13.23
CA MET A 122 -1.83 -3.19 -14.15
C MET A 122 -2.23 -4.52 -14.79
N ILE A 123 -2.76 -5.46 -14.01
CA ILE A 123 -3.22 -6.76 -14.52
C ILE A 123 -4.36 -6.58 -15.53
N ASP A 124 -5.35 -5.75 -15.23
CA ASP A 124 -6.49 -5.52 -16.13
C ASP A 124 -6.06 -4.79 -17.42
N MET A 125 -5.11 -3.87 -17.31
CA MET A 125 -4.50 -3.22 -18.46
C MET A 125 -3.74 -4.21 -19.34
N LEU A 126 -2.93 -5.10 -18.79
CA LEU A 126 -2.24 -6.17 -19.52
C LEU A 126 -3.22 -7.14 -20.19
N ARG A 127 -4.32 -7.50 -19.52
CA ARG A 127 -5.37 -8.32 -20.11
C ARG A 127 -6.03 -7.64 -21.31
N ARG A 128 -6.27 -6.34 -21.23
CA ARG A 128 -6.87 -5.57 -22.33
C ARG A 128 -5.92 -5.47 -23.52
N LEU A 129 -4.67 -5.05 -23.29
CA LEU A 129 -3.66 -4.87 -24.34
C LEU A 129 -3.25 -6.20 -24.97
N GLY A 130 -3.07 -7.22 -24.17
CA GLY A 130 -2.61 -8.54 -24.67
C GLY A 130 -3.65 -9.30 -25.50
N ARG A 131 -4.95 -8.90 -25.48
CA ARG A 131 -5.96 -9.49 -26.37
C ARG A 131 -5.71 -9.18 -27.85
N THR A 132 -4.91 -8.15 -28.15
CA THR A 132 -4.52 -7.85 -29.53
C THR A 132 -3.59 -8.90 -30.13
N GLY A 133 -2.92 -9.70 -29.30
CA GLY A 133 -1.89 -10.66 -29.72
C GLY A 133 -0.58 -10.02 -30.17
N GLU A 134 -0.44 -8.71 -30.02
CA GLU A 134 0.79 -7.98 -30.32
C GLU A 134 1.84 -8.20 -29.22
N GLN A 135 3.12 -8.13 -29.60
CA GLN A 135 4.23 -8.18 -28.65
C GLN A 135 4.15 -6.96 -27.74
N LEU A 136 4.13 -7.18 -26.44
CA LEU A 136 4.14 -6.11 -25.44
C LEU A 136 5.51 -5.98 -24.78
N HIS A 137 5.87 -4.76 -24.49
CA HIS A 137 6.98 -4.39 -23.60
C HIS A 137 6.42 -3.57 -22.43
N LEU A 138 7.20 -3.51 -21.36
CA LEU A 138 6.97 -2.59 -20.26
C LEU A 138 8.25 -1.83 -19.92
N VAL A 139 8.10 -0.66 -19.30
CA VAL A 139 9.18 0.13 -18.73
C VAL A 139 8.68 0.79 -17.46
N THR A 140 9.58 1.01 -16.50
CA THR A 140 9.27 1.71 -15.26
C THR A 140 10.06 3.00 -15.11
N ALA A 141 9.51 3.97 -14.37
CA ALA A 141 10.17 5.22 -14.04
C ALA A 141 9.86 5.61 -12.59
N ASP A 142 10.89 5.98 -11.83
CA ASP A 142 10.82 6.38 -10.41
C ASP A 142 11.16 7.86 -10.28
N VAL A 143 10.27 8.67 -9.68
CA VAL A 143 10.51 10.10 -9.50
C VAL A 143 11.55 10.35 -8.41
N SER A 144 12.59 11.11 -8.75
CA SER A 144 13.67 11.42 -7.82
C SER A 144 13.22 12.33 -6.68
N LYS A 145 13.21 11.81 -5.43
CA LYS A 145 12.83 12.56 -4.23
C LYS A 145 11.43 13.20 -4.33
N GLY A 146 10.45 12.51 -4.91
CA GLY A 146 9.14 13.04 -5.31
C GLY A 146 8.52 14.04 -4.34
N TYR A 147 8.17 13.67 -3.11
CA TYR A 147 7.60 14.58 -2.11
C TYR A 147 8.45 15.82 -1.85
N ARG A 148 9.76 15.66 -1.85
CA ARG A 148 10.72 16.74 -1.55
C ARG A 148 10.87 17.76 -2.69
N ARG A 149 10.17 17.55 -3.80
CA ARG A 149 10.13 18.45 -4.97
C ARG A 149 8.93 19.38 -5.00
N LEU A 150 7.89 19.07 -4.22
CA LEU A 150 6.71 19.91 -4.10
C LEU A 150 6.83 20.78 -2.85
N PHE A 151 6.55 22.07 -3.00
CA PHE A 151 6.70 23.04 -1.95
C PHE A 151 5.35 23.46 -1.36
N HIS A 152 5.33 23.72 -0.06
CA HIS A 152 4.22 24.36 0.62
C HIS A 152 4.10 25.82 0.24
N ARG A 153 2.92 26.39 0.46
CA ARG A 153 2.78 27.85 0.45
C ARG A 153 3.64 28.43 1.57
N VAL A 154 4.25 29.60 1.31
CA VAL A 154 5.13 30.27 2.28
C VAL A 154 4.46 30.44 3.65
N GLN A 155 3.16 30.71 3.66
CA GLN A 155 2.33 30.87 4.87
C GLN A 155 2.26 29.61 5.76
N ASP A 156 2.37 28.41 5.16
CA ASP A 156 2.21 27.14 5.87
C ASP A 156 3.55 26.65 6.47
N VAL A 157 4.67 27.20 6.04
CA VAL A 157 6.02 26.77 6.41
C VAL A 157 6.28 26.93 7.92
N SER A 158 5.71 27.96 8.56
CA SER A 158 5.83 28.18 10.01
C SER A 158 5.25 27.03 10.86
N HIS A 159 4.39 26.18 10.29
CA HIS A 159 3.80 25.02 10.97
C HIS A 159 4.64 23.75 10.88
N LEU A 160 5.71 23.76 10.09
CA LEU A 160 6.53 22.60 9.75
C LEU A 160 7.97 22.74 10.24
N GLY A 161 8.14 23.38 11.40
CA GLY A 161 9.43 23.50 12.06
C GLY A 161 9.86 22.20 12.73
N ILE A 162 11.16 21.97 12.76
CA ILE A 162 11.83 20.97 13.62
C ILE A 162 13.01 21.62 14.32
N SER A 163 13.39 21.07 15.46
CA SER A 163 14.56 21.54 16.18
C SER A 163 15.70 20.53 16.12
N MET A 164 16.94 21.02 16.21
CA MET A 164 18.14 20.20 16.33
C MET A 164 19.11 20.84 17.32
N THR A 165 19.93 20.01 17.99
CA THR A 165 20.98 20.46 18.90
C THR A 165 22.34 20.23 18.25
N MET A 166 23.20 21.26 18.32
CA MET A 166 24.56 21.19 17.78
C MET A 166 25.47 20.39 18.69
N SER A 167 26.27 19.49 18.12
CA SER A 167 27.21 18.64 18.89
C SER A 167 28.62 19.24 19.04
N SER A 168 28.95 20.25 18.25
CA SER A 168 30.27 20.93 18.23
C SER A 168 30.14 22.35 17.74
N ASP A 169 31.15 23.15 18.03
CA ASP A 169 31.32 24.47 17.44
C ASP A 169 31.68 24.30 15.97
N GLN A 170 30.94 24.96 15.08
CA GLN A 170 31.19 24.89 13.64
C GLN A 170 30.53 26.03 12.87
N ILE A 171 30.90 26.16 11.61
CA ILE A 171 30.22 27.02 10.66
C ILE A 171 29.26 26.15 9.83
N VAL A 172 28.00 26.55 9.76
CA VAL A 172 26.96 25.86 8.98
C VAL A 172 26.39 26.80 7.94
N LYS A 173 25.90 26.24 6.85
CA LYS A 173 25.09 26.99 5.86
C LYS A 173 23.70 27.25 6.44
N MET A 174 23.29 28.51 6.39
CA MET A 174 21.94 28.96 6.71
C MET A 174 21.25 29.41 5.43
N PHE A 175 20.00 29.06 5.24
CA PHE A 175 19.15 29.47 4.11
C PHE A 175 17.94 30.25 4.62
N ASP A 176 17.80 31.50 4.19
CA ASP A 176 16.69 32.37 4.59
C ASP A 176 15.47 32.32 3.65
N GLY A 177 15.48 31.41 2.68
CA GLY A 177 14.44 31.28 1.65
C GLY A 177 14.82 31.93 0.32
N LYS A 178 15.85 32.75 0.28
CA LYS A 178 16.37 33.44 -0.91
C LYS A 178 17.86 33.19 -1.13
N GLN A 179 18.66 33.28 -0.09
CA GLN A 179 20.12 33.19 -0.16
C GLN A 179 20.70 32.31 0.95
N TRP A 180 21.91 31.80 0.71
CA TRP A 180 22.70 31.08 1.70
C TRP A 180 23.73 31.99 2.32
N THR A 181 23.84 31.93 3.64
CA THR A 181 24.88 32.63 4.41
C THR A 181 25.59 31.64 5.34
N ASP A 182 26.77 32.00 5.80
CA ASP A 182 27.50 31.21 6.81
C ASP A 182 27.09 31.66 8.22
N LYS A 183 26.83 30.70 9.09
CA LYS A 183 26.43 30.93 10.47
C LYS A 183 27.35 30.20 11.42
N HIS A 184 27.93 30.91 12.38
CA HIS A 184 28.67 30.33 13.48
C HIS A 184 27.70 29.77 14.52
N VAL A 185 27.88 28.54 14.89
CA VAL A 185 27.06 27.83 15.89
C VAL A 185 27.96 27.18 16.92
N LYS A 186 27.48 27.09 18.15
CA LYS A 186 28.23 26.51 19.28
C LYS A 186 27.65 25.16 19.67
N LYS A 187 28.48 24.35 20.29
CA LYS A 187 28.03 23.10 20.92
C LYS A 187 26.94 23.38 21.96
N GLY A 188 25.79 22.69 21.80
CA GLY A 188 24.65 22.84 22.69
C GLY A 188 23.61 23.83 22.20
N ASP A 189 23.87 24.60 21.13
CA ASP A 189 22.87 25.48 20.54
C ASP A 189 21.67 24.65 20.05
N VAL A 190 20.48 25.11 20.41
CA VAL A 190 19.22 24.57 19.87
C VAL A 190 18.78 25.45 18.72
N LEU A 191 18.75 24.88 17.54
CA LEU A 191 18.43 25.58 16.30
C LEU A 191 17.14 25.04 15.69
N TYR A 192 16.43 25.89 14.96
CA TYR A 192 15.17 25.59 14.30
C TYR A 192 15.34 25.66 12.80
N VAL A 193 14.77 24.69 12.10
CA VAL A 193 14.65 24.68 10.65
C VAL A 193 13.21 24.45 10.25
N PHE A 194 12.79 25.00 9.11
CA PHE A 194 11.41 24.97 8.65
C PHE A 194 11.32 24.31 7.28
N ASP A 195 10.50 23.28 7.19
CA ASP A 195 10.34 22.50 5.96
C ASP A 195 9.46 23.25 4.95
N ARG A 196 10.02 23.56 3.80
CA ARG A 196 9.30 24.20 2.69
C ARG A 196 8.65 23.20 1.75
N SER A 197 9.07 21.94 1.80
CA SER A 197 8.60 20.88 0.90
C SER A 197 7.74 19.87 1.65
N LEU A 198 7.04 19.01 0.93
CA LEU A 198 6.18 17.99 1.54
C LEU A 198 7.00 17.03 2.41
N PRO A 199 6.81 17.00 3.76
CA PRO A 199 7.57 16.12 4.63
C PRO A 199 7.01 14.71 4.67
N PHE A 200 7.87 13.75 5.01
CA PHE A 200 7.40 12.45 5.49
C PHE A 200 6.79 12.61 6.88
N GLY A 201 5.55 12.14 7.05
CA GLY A 201 4.79 12.21 8.30
C GLY A 201 3.58 13.14 8.27
N LEU A 202 3.52 14.08 7.33
CA LEU A 202 2.34 14.91 7.11
C LEU A 202 1.31 14.13 6.27
N ALA A 203 0.07 14.02 6.76
CA ALA A 203 -0.98 13.20 6.13
C ALA A 203 -1.34 13.68 4.71
N THR A 204 -1.23 14.99 4.43
CA THR A 204 -1.52 15.56 3.12
C THR A 204 -0.39 15.39 2.11
N SER A 205 0.81 15.00 2.53
CA SER A 205 1.95 14.89 1.60
C SER A 205 1.67 13.86 0.49
N VAL A 206 1.09 12.71 0.85
CA VAL A 206 0.75 11.65 -0.12
C VAL A 206 -0.31 12.14 -1.10
N SER A 207 -1.44 12.66 -0.59
CA SER A 207 -2.55 13.12 -1.45
C SER A 207 -2.14 14.27 -2.37
N SER A 208 -1.40 15.26 -1.86
CA SER A 208 -0.90 16.38 -2.67
C SER A 208 0.06 15.93 -3.77
N PHE A 209 0.95 14.99 -3.46
CA PHE A 209 1.87 14.45 -4.47
C PHE A 209 1.14 13.59 -5.50
N CYS A 210 0.23 12.72 -5.06
CA CYS A 210 -0.55 11.87 -5.96
C CYS A 210 -1.47 12.68 -6.87
N ALA A 211 -2.02 13.82 -6.41
CA ALA A 211 -2.78 14.71 -7.28
C ALA A 211 -1.95 15.17 -8.49
N VAL A 212 -0.68 15.54 -8.28
CA VAL A 212 0.22 15.94 -9.35
C VAL A 212 0.58 14.78 -10.27
N THR A 213 0.95 13.63 -9.70
CA THR A 213 1.34 12.44 -10.50
C THR A 213 0.16 11.86 -11.27
N THR A 214 -1.07 11.96 -10.75
CA THR A 214 -2.29 11.59 -11.46
C THR A 214 -2.50 12.46 -12.70
N VAL A 215 -2.39 13.77 -12.58
CA VAL A 215 -2.52 14.69 -13.73
C VAL A 215 -1.45 14.40 -14.78
N ILE A 216 -0.20 14.16 -14.37
CA ILE A 216 0.88 13.79 -15.30
C ILE A 216 0.56 12.48 -16.01
N ARG A 217 0.14 11.45 -15.27
CA ARG A 217 -0.27 10.15 -15.81
C ARG A 217 -1.36 10.31 -16.86
N ASP A 218 -2.42 11.07 -16.56
CA ASP A 218 -3.58 11.21 -17.43
C ASP A 218 -3.24 12.02 -18.68
N ALA A 219 -2.43 13.07 -18.54
CA ALA A 219 -1.92 13.82 -19.69
C ALA A 219 -1.06 12.94 -20.63
N VAL A 220 -0.17 12.11 -20.06
CA VAL A 220 0.65 11.18 -20.85
C VAL A 220 -0.22 10.10 -21.51
N ARG A 221 -1.24 9.58 -20.82
CA ARG A 221 -2.23 8.65 -21.41
C ARG A 221 -2.93 9.24 -22.62
N GLU A 222 -3.41 10.47 -22.49
CA GLU A 222 -4.10 11.18 -23.58
C GLU A 222 -3.19 11.37 -24.80
N MET A 223 -1.94 11.78 -24.57
CA MET A 223 -0.97 11.99 -25.65
C MET A 223 -0.55 10.71 -26.38
N LEU A 224 -0.57 9.56 -25.67
CA LEU A 224 -0.16 8.27 -26.24
C LEU A 224 -1.32 7.48 -26.85
N GLY A 225 -2.56 7.75 -26.44
CA GLY A 225 -3.77 7.08 -26.92
C GLY A 225 -3.99 5.70 -26.30
N GLU A 226 -5.08 5.05 -26.71
CA GLU A 226 -5.60 3.83 -26.05
C GLU A 226 -4.75 2.57 -26.21
N LYS A 227 -3.84 2.54 -27.18
CA LYS A 227 -2.93 1.40 -27.42
C LYS A 227 -1.80 1.31 -26.40
N VAL A 228 -1.58 2.36 -25.63
CA VAL A 228 -0.53 2.43 -24.62
C VAL A 228 -1.16 2.52 -23.23
N GLY A 229 -0.74 1.65 -22.36
CA GLY A 229 -1.13 1.70 -20.96
C GLY A 229 -0.12 2.51 -20.16
N VAL A 230 -0.60 3.46 -19.35
CA VAL A 230 0.23 4.21 -18.40
C VAL A 230 -0.40 4.08 -17.03
N VAL A 231 0.35 3.67 -16.04
CA VAL A 231 -0.08 3.56 -14.64
C VAL A 231 0.87 4.32 -13.73
N SER A 232 0.34 4.83 -12.62
CA SER A 232 1.15 5.48 -11.60
C SER A 232 0.74 5.06 -10.20
N TYR A 233 1.74 4.79 -9.36
CA TYR A 233 1.55 4.49 -7.95
C TYR A 233 2.51 5.35 -7.12
N VAL A 234 2.00 6.46 -6.60
CA VAL A 234 2.77 7.48 -5.88
C VAL A 234 3.87 8.06 -6.77
N ASP A 235 5.13 7.63 -6.59
CA ASP A 235 6.33 8.06 -7.33
C ASP A 235 6.76 7.08 -8.43
N ASP A 236 6.14 5.90 -8.48
CA ASP A 236 6.44 4.87 -9.48
C ASP A 236 5.48 4.94 -10.67
N PHE A 237 5.99 5.10 -11.89
CA PHE A 237 5.24 5.01 -13.14
C PHE A 237 5.58 3.72 -13.88
N SER A 238 4.64 3.20 -14.67
CA SER A 238 4.92 2.17 -15.66
C SER A 238 4.15 2.43 -16.96
N ILE A 239 4.79 2.12 -18.08
CA ILE A 239 4.23 2.23 -19.44
C ILE A 239 4.28 0.85 -20.08
N VAL A 240 3.18 0.45 -20.71
CA VAL A 240 3.02 -0.83 -21.42
C VAL A 240 2.42 -0.59 -22.80
N GLY A 241 2.93 -1.28 -23.81
CA GLY A 241 2.45 -1.20 -25.20
C GLY A 241 3.37 -1.97 -26.14
N SER A 242 3.29 -1.68 -27.46
CA SER A 242 4.29 -2.18 -28.42
C SER A 242 5.68 -1.67 -28.08
N PRO A 243 6.76 -2.33 -28.50
CA PRO A 243 8.14 -1.86 -28.27
C PRO A 243 8.36 -0.39 -28.66
N GLU A 244 7.85 0.02 -29.82
CA GLU A 244 7.97 1.37 -30.35
C GLU A 244 7.17 2.38 -29.51
N ASP A 245 5.93 2.01 -29.14
CA ASP A 245 5.07 2.87 -28.34
C ASP A 245 5.61 3.07 -26.92
N VAL A 246 6.19 2.03 -26.31
CA VAL A 246 6.81 2.14 -24.97
C VAL A 246 8.06 3.01 -25.03
N ALA A 247 8.89 2.89 -26.07
CA ALA A 247 10.09 3.74 -26.26
C ALA A 247 9.69 5.23 -26.45
N ARG A 248 8.65 5.50 -27.22
CA ARG A 248 8.07 6.84 -27.38
C ARG A 248 7.47 7.35 -26.06
N GLY A 249 6.72 6.50 -25.39
CA GLY A 249 6.02 6.83 -24.14
C GLY A 249 6.96 7.18 -23.01
N ILE A 250 8.05 6.42 -22.81
CA ILE A 250 9.01 6.72 -21.74
C ILE A 250 9.78 8.01 -22.01
N THR A 251 10.07 8.30 -23.28
CA THR A 251 10.71 9.56 -23.67
C THR A 251 9.78 10.75 -23.37
N LEU A 252 8.51 10.64 -23.73
CA LEU A 252 7.49 11.64 -23.43
C LEU A 252 7.32 11.85 -21.92
N LEU A 253 7.19 10.78 -21.16
CA LEU A 253 7.05 10.85 -19.69
C LEU A 253 8.25 11.55 -19.05
N ARG A 254 9.48 11.23 -19.46
CA ARG A 254 10.71 11.86 -18.98
C ARG A 254 10.77 13.36 -19.28
N ASP A 255 10.34 13.75 -20.47
CA ASP A 255 10.27 15.15 -20.86
C ASP A 255 9.22 15.91 -20.01
N VAL A 256 8.02 15.37 -19.87
CA VAL A 256 6.98 15.96 -19.02
C VAL A 256 7.43 16.07 -17.57
N LEU A 257 7.96 14.98 -16.98
CA LEU A 257 8.47 14.98 -15.62
C LEU A 257 9.57 16.04 -15.41
N THR A 258 10.49 16.17 -16.36
CA THR A 258 11.56 17.17 -16.31
C THR A 258 11.00 18.58 -16.35
N LYS A 259 10.07 18.85 -17.26
CA LYS A 259 9.43 20.18 -17.43
C LYS A 259 8.65 20.63 -16.20
N VAL A 260 8.02 19.69 -15.48
CA VAL A 260 7.29 20.01 -14.25
C VAL A 260 8.18 19.97 -12.98
N GLY A 261 9.49 19.78 -13.12
CA GLY A 261 10.44 19.79 -12.01
C GLY A 261 10.47 18.49 -11.17
N LEU A 262 9.94 17.39 -11.69
CA LEU A 262 9.90 16.07 -11.06
C LEU A 262 10.76 15.04 -11.83
N PRO A 263 12.07 15.28 -12.04
CA PRO A 263 12.88 14.40 -12.90
C PRO A 263 12.94 12.97 -12.38
N GLU A 264 13.08 12.04 -13.32
CA GLU A 264 13.30 10.63 -13.03
C GLU A 264 14.62 10.42 -12.27
N ASN A 265 14.66 9.36 -11.49
CA ASN A 265 15.87 8.94 -10.78
C ASN A 265 16.85 8.25 -11.73
N VAL A 266 17.87 8.98 -12.16
CA VAL A 266 18.89 8.50 -13.12
C VAL A 266 19.51 7.16 -12.73
N LYS A 267 19.63 6.85 -11.43
CA LYS A 267 20.21 5.57 -10.96
C LYS A 267 19.28 4.37 -11.13
N LYS A 268 18.02 4.63 -11.46
CA LYS A 268 16.96 3.62 -11.63
C LYS A 268 16.33 3.67 -13.01
N MET A 269 16.94 4.41 -13.93
CA MET A 269 16.42 4.48 -15.30
C MET A 269 16.36 3.08 -15.90
N ASP A 270 15.19 2.76 -16.42
CA ASP A 270 14.88 1.48 -17.04
C ASP A 270 14.75 1.63 -18.56
N THR A 271 14.79 0.51 -19.26
CA THR A 271 14.62 0.43 -20.71
C THR A 271 13.45 -0.49 -21.06
N PRO A 272 12.73 -0.23 -22.17
CA PRO A 272 11.65 -1.10 -22.62
C PRO A 272 12.07 -2.56 -22.74
N SER A 273 11.36 -3.47 -22.09
CA SER A 273 11.68 -4.89 -22.05
C SER A 273 10.38 -5.73 -22.02
N PRO A 274 10.39 -6.96 -22.57
CA PRO A 274 9.29 -7.90 -22.39
C PRO A 274 9.25 -8.48 -20.97
N PHE A 275 10.27 -8.24 -20.16
CA PHE A 275 10.33 -8.63 -18.75
C PHE A 275 10.51 -7.40 -17.88
N GLY A 276 9.77 -7.33 -16.77
CA GLY A 276 9.98 -6.26 -15.80
C GLY A 276 9.22 -6.44 -14.51
N GLN A 277 9.54 -5.60 -13.55
CA GLN A 277 8.93 -5.60 -12.24
C GLN A 277 8.19 -4.29 -11.97
N TYR A 278 6.94 -4.35 -11.53
CA TYR A 278 6.18 -3.19 -11.07
C TYR A 278 5.42 -3.52 -9.80
N LEU A 279 5.47 -2.64 -8.81
CA LEU A 279 4.87 -2.82 -7.47
C LEU A 279 5.22 -4.15 -6.78
N GLY A 280 6.42 -4.67 -7.09
CA GLY A 280 6.93 -5.90 -6.53
C GLY A 280 6.21 -7.14 -7.03
N VAL A 281 5.76 -7.10 -8.27
CA VAL A 281 5.26 -8.21 -9.08
C VAL A 281 6.09 -8.25 -10.35
N ASP A 282 6.53 -9.45 -10.72
CA ASP A 282 7.24 -9.70 -11.97
C ASP A 282 6.24 -10.01 -13.07
N TYR A 283 6.45 -9.42 -14.25
CA TYR A 283 5.65 -9.60 -15.45
C TYR A 283 6.51 -10.15 -16.56
N ASP A 284 6.03 -11.21 -17.21
CA ASP A 284 6.61 -11.78 -18.41
C ASP A 284 5.65 -11.59 -19.58
N LEU A 285 6.06 -10.76 -20.53
CA LEU A 285 5.34 -10.39 -21.74
C LEU A 285 6.00 -10.97 -22.99
N SER A 286 6.96 -11.87 -22.85
CA SER A 286 7.78 -12.41 -23.95
C SER A 286 6.95 -13.23 -24.96
N ASP A 287 5.93 -13.92 -24.49
CA ASP A 287 4.95 -14.61 -25.33
C ASP A 287 3.61 -13.87 -25.31
N PRO A 288 3.21 -13.21 -26.41
CA PRO A 288 1.93 -12.51 -26.51
C PRO A 288 0.70 -13.36 -26.18
N LYS A 289 0.83 -14.69 -26.37
CA LYS A 289 -0.27 -15.66 -26.09
C LYS A 289 -0.23 -16.20 -24.66
N ALA A 290 0.82 -15.90 -23.91
CA ALA A 290 1.07 -16.46 -22.58
C ALA A 290 1.60 -15.44 -21.57
N ILE A 291 1.11 -14.20 -21.63
CA ILE A 291 1.47 -13.17 -20.64
C ILE A 291 1.20 -13.67 -19.23
N THR A 292 2.21 -13.57 -18.36
CA THR A 292 2.14 -14.04 -16.98
C THR A 292 2.55 -12.96 -15.97
N CYS A 293 2.08 -13.12 -14.74
CA CYS A 293 2.58 -12.36 -13.60
C CYS A 293 2.86 -13.29 -12.42
N THR A 294 3.88 -12.96 -11.63
CA THR A 294 4.29 -13.75 -10.46
C THR A 294 4.88 -12.88 -9.36
N LEU A 295 4.94 -13.40 -8.13
CA LEU A 295 5.77 -12.81 -7.10
C LEU A 295 7.24 -13.10 -7.38
N PRO A 296 8.14 -12.12 -7.20
CA PRO A 296 9.58 -12.37 -7.19
C PRO A 296 9.94 -13.51 -6.23
N GLU A 297 10.85 -14.40 -6.65
CA GLU A 297 11.13 -15.63 -5.90
C GLU A 297 11.63 -15.37 -4.48
N ASP A 298 12.47 -14.34 -4.27
CA ASP A 298 12.92 -13.94 -2.93
C ASP A 298 11.77 -13.48 -2.04
N LYS A 299 10.78 -12.80 -2.64
CA LYS A 299 9.59 -12.33 -1.94
C LYS A 299 8.64 -13.47 -1.62
N LYS A 300 8.46 -14.41 -2.55
CA LYS A 300 7.66 -15.62 -2.38
C LYS A 300 8.22 -16.48 -1.24
N LEU A 301 9.51 -16.79 -1.25
CA LEU A 301 10.19 -17.54 -0.20
C LEU A 301 10.10 -16.84 1.17
N ARG A 302 10.20 -15.51 1.20
CA ARG A 302 10.05 -14.72 2.44
C ARG A 302 8.61 -14.80 2.99
N TYR A 303 7.59 -14.84 2.12
CA TYR A 303 6.19 -15.00 2.55
C TYR A 303 5.96 -16.40 3.09
N ILE A 304 6.43 -17.43 2.41
CA ILE A 304 6.34 -18.83 2.85
C ILE A 304 6.98 -19.00 4.24
N ARG A 305 8.25 -18.58 4.42
CA ARG A 305 8.95 -18.66 5.71
C ARG A 305 8.21 -17.93 6.84
N HIS A 306 7.57 -16.82 6.52
CA HIS A 306 6.79 -16.07 7.51
C HIS A 306 5.51 -16.79 7.90
N LEU A 307 4.85 -17.48 6.97
CA LEU A 307 3.69 -18.33 7.25
C LEU A 307 4.09 -19.57 8.05
N ASP A 308 5.14 -20.27 7.64
CA ASP A 308 5.68 -21.45 8.35
C ASP A 308 5.96 -21.12 9.81
N PHE A 309 6.60 -19.97 10.08
CA PHE A 309 6.88 -19.56 11.46
C PHE A 309 5.61 -19.52 12.35
N TYR A 310 4.48 -19.00 11.85
CA TYR A 310 3.25 -18.92 12.64
C TYR A 310 2.48 -20.24 12.66
N ILE A 311 2.53 -21.01 11.61
CA ILE A 311 1.96 -22.37 11.55
C ILE A 311 2.68 -23.26 12.59
N ASP A 312 4.00 -23.30 12.58
CA ASP A 312 4.80 -24.08 13.52
C ASP A 312 4.61 -23.62 14.97
N LYS A 313 4.53 -22.29 15.18
CA LYS A 313 4.21 -21.72 16.50
C LYS A 313 2.86 -22.21 17.01
N PHE A 314 1.83 -22.21 16.15
CA PHE A 314 0.51 -22.70 16.53
C PHE A 314 0.51 -24.19 16.85
N GLU A 315 1.12 -25.02 16.01
CA GLU A 315 1.19 -26.48 16.20
C GLU A 315 1.97 -26.82 17.49
N THR A 316 3.06 -26.12 17.76
CA THR A 316 3.82 -26.28 19.02
C THR A 316 2.99 -25.94 20.24
N LEU A 317 2.24 -24.83 20.21
CA LEU A 317 1.34 -24.44 21.30
C LEU A 317 0.20 -25.44 21.49
N LYS A 318 -0.32 -26.01 20.39
CA LYS A 318 -1.36 -27.05 20.40
C LYS A 318 -0.86 -28.35 21.07
N GLN A 319 0.31 -28.83 20.65
CA GLN A 319 0.94 -30.04 21.20
C GLN A 319 1.28 -29.88 22.67
N THR A 320 1.69 -28.70 23.10
CA THR A 320 2.05 -28.44 24.51
C THR A 320 0.87 -28.01 25.38
N GLY A 321 -0.36 -27.98 24.84
CA GLY A 321 -1.57 -27.55 25.56
C GLY A 321 -1.59 -26.08 25.98
N LYS A 322 -0.78 -25.25 25.34
CA LYS A 322 -0.61 -23.82 25.66
C LYS A 322 -1.46 -22.86 24.81
N LEU A 323 -2.36 -23.38 23.99
CA LEU A 323 -3.34 -22.54 23.30
C LEU A 323 -4.31 -21.91 24.30
N LYS A 324 -4.60 -20.64 24.11
CA LYS A 324 -5.58 -19.92 24.93
C LYS A 324 -6.96 -20.03 24.28
N ASN A 325 -7.88 -20.76 24.93
CA ASN A 325 -9.21 -21.05 24.35
C ASN A 325 -9.11 -21.59 22.90
N GLY A 326 -8.21 -22.56 22.68
CA GLY A 326 -8.01 -23.15 21.34
C GLY A 326 -7.34 -22.25 20.31
N SER A 327 -6.81 -21.08 20.72
CA SER A 327 -6.24 -20.09 19.82
C SER A 327 -4.82 -19.67 20.21
N MET A 328 -4.02 -19.31 19.23
CA MET A 328 -2.73 -18.65 19.40
C MET A 328 -2.93 -17.14 19.57
N VAL A 329 -2.15 -16.52 20.45
CA VAL A 329 -2.17 -15.08 20.68
C VAL A 329 -1.08 -14.40 19.83
N LEU A 330 -1.48 -13.45 18.99
CA LEU A 330 -0.60 -12.57 18.22
C LEU A 330 -0.79 -11.11 18.62
N SER A 331 0.25 -10.31 18.42
CA SER A 331 0.11 -8.86 18.44
C SER A 331 -0.63 -8.38 17.19
N ARG A 332 -1.25 -7.20 17.27
CA ARG A 332 -1.90 -6.57 16.12
C ARG A 332 -0.93 -6.34 14.94
N ILE A 333 0.32 -5.98 15.24
CA ILE A 333 1.36 -5.71 14.23
C ILE A 333 1.74 -7.01 13.49
N GLU A 334 1.88 -8.13 14.21
CA GLU A 334 2.15 -9.43 13.60
C GLU A 334 1.03 -9.81 12.64
N LEU A 335 -0.24 -9.73 13.06
CA LEU A 335 -1.37 -10.05 12.21
C LEU A 335 -1.50 -9.08 11.01
N GLN A 336 -1.28 -7.80 11.20
CA GLN A 336 -1.23 -6.81 10.10
C GLN A 336 -0.15 -7.16 9.08
N SER A 337 1.02 -7.63 9.54
CA SER A 337 2.11 -8.05 8.67
C SER A 337 1.76 -9.30 7.85
N ILE A 338 1.04 -10.27 8.44
CA ILE A 338 0.55 -11.45 7.73
C ILE A 338 -0.49 -11.02 6.68
N VAL A 339 -1.55 -10.35 7.10
CA VAL A 339 -2.65 -9.94 6.22
C VAL A 339 -2.16 -9.06 5.06
N GLY A 340 -1.23 -8.13 5.32
CA GLY A 340 -0.67 -7.28 4.27
C GLY A 340 0.09 -8.06 3.20
N LYS A 341 0.83 -9.12 3.58
CA LYS A 341 1.51 -10.00 2.63
C LYS A 341 0.51 -10.84 1.81
N LEU A 342 -0.51 -11.40 2.47
CA LEU A 342 -1.54 -12.20 1.80
C LEU A 342 -2.41 -11.34 0.87
N ALA A 343 -2.80 -10.14 1.29
CA ALA A 343 -3.53 -9.20 0.45
C ALA A 343 -2.73 -8.81 -0.80
N HIS A 344 -1.41 -8.59 -0.67
CA HIS A 344 -0.55 -8.34 -1.82
C HIS A 344 -0.47 -9.57 -2.76
N ALA A 345 -0.29 -10.77 -2.21
CA ALA A 345 -0.29 -12.00 -3.01
C ALA A 345 -1.63 -12.26 -3.71
N ALA A 346 -2.74 -11.88 -3.10
CA ALA A 346 -4.09 -12.05 -3.64
C ALA A 346 -4.40 -11.17 -4.86
N TYR A 347 -3.60 -10.16 -5.17
CA TYR A 347 -3.69 -9.47 -6.48
C TYR A 347 -3.25 -10.38 -7.62
N ILE A 348 -2.31 -11.28 -7.38
CA ILE A 348 -1.83 -12.26 -8.36
C ILE A 348 -2.69 -13.52 -8.30
N PHE A 349 -2.80 -14.11 -7.12
CA PHE A 349 -3.56 -15.32 -6.87
C PHE A 349 -4.96 -14.96 -6.37
N GLY A 350 -5.83 -14.52 -7.29
CA GLY A 350 -7.17 -14.00 -6.95
C GLY A 350 -8.02 -14.99 -6.15
N SER A 351 -7.90 -16.31 -6.41
CA SER A 351 -8.54 -17.37 -5.64
C SER A 351 -8.15 -17.42 -4.16
N GLY A 352 -7.07 -16.73 -3.77
CA GLY A 352 -6.64 -16.62 -2.37
C GLY A 352 -7.42 -15.63 -1.52
N ARG A 353 -8.25 -14.76 -2.14
CA ARG A 353 -9.00 -13.74 -1.38
C ARG A 353 -9.83 -14.30 -0.23
N PRO A 354 -10.58 -15.39 -0.34
CA PRO A 354 -11.33 -15.97 0.78
C PRO A 354 -10.43 -16.37 1.95
N PHE A 355 -9.24 -16.91 1.65
CA PHE A 355 -8.32 -17.49 2.63
C PHE A 355 -7.47 -16.47 3.42
N TYR A 356 -7.80 -15.17 3.40
CA TYR A 356 -7.28 -14.22 4.38
C TYR A 356 -8.39 -13.34 4.99
N GLN A 357 -9.65 -13.51 4.56
CA GLN A 357 -10.77 -12.73 5.07
C GLN A 357 -10.98 -12.95 6.58
N ARG A 358 -10.86 -14.17 7.07
CA ARG A 358 -10.95 -14.50 8.50
C ARG A 358 -9.91 -13.73 9.32
N LEU A 359 -8.66 -13.71 8.86
CA LEU A 359 -7.58 -12.93 9.48
C LEU A 359 -7.83 -11.42 9.41
N LEU A 360 -8.37 -10.93 8.29
CA LEU A 360 -8.71 -9.53 8.10
C LEU A 360 -9.86 -9.09 9.01
N GLN A 361 -10.89 -9.92 9.19
CA GLN A 361 -12.02 -9.65 10.09
C GLN A 361 -11.56 -9.50 11.55
N GLN A 362 -10.58 -10.29 11.99
CA GLN A 362 -10.00 -10.17 13.32
C GLN A 362 -9.28 -8.83 13.55
N LEU A 363 -8.83 -8.15 12.49
CA LEU A 363 -8.27 -6.80 12.56
C LEU A 363 -9.35 -5.71 12.61
N ARG A 364 -10.56 -5.96 12.09
CA ARG A 364 -11.66 -5.00 12.06
C ARG A 364 -12.29 -4.87 13.46
N GLY A 365 -12.73 -3.67 13.81
CA GLY A 365 -13.53 -3.42 15.01
C GLY A 365 -12.81 -3.41 16.36
N ARG A 366 -11.49 -3.66 16.41
CA ARG A 366 -10.71 -3.73 17.66
C ARG A 366 -9.54 -2.75 17.68
N SER A 367 -9.84 -1.44 17.69
CA SER A 367 -8.78 -0.40 17.62
C SER A 367 -7.86 -0.36 18.86
N SER A 368 -8.31 -0.88 20.01
CA SER A 368 -7.59 -0.78 21.29
C SER A 368 -6.89 -2.07 21.74
N ASN A 369 -7.21 -3.25 21.17
CA ASN A 369 -6.61 -4.50 21.63
C ASN A 369 -5.21 -4.71 21.05
N LYS A 370 -4.21 -4.75 21.93
CA LYS A 370 -2.82 -5.04 21.57
C LYS A 370 -2.60 -6.49 21.11
N THR A 371 -3.51 -7.41 21.46
CA THR A 371 -3.42 -8.84 21.17
C THR A 371 -4.68 -9.37 20.50
N ILE A 372 -4.50 -10.33 19.59
CA ILE A 372 -5.56 -10.94 18.79
C ILE A 372 -5.47 -12.45 18.89
N MET A 373 -6.61 -13.11 18.96
CA MET A 373 -6.73 -14.58 19.02
C MET A 373 -6.84 -15.12 17.59
N VAL A 374 -5.93 -16.03 17.22
CA VAL A 374 -5.89 -16.70 15.92
C VAL A 374 -6.24 -18.17 16.11
N ASP A 375 -7.34 -18.61 15.55
CA ASP A 375 -7.92 -19.94 15.68
C ASP A 375 -7.37 -20.95 14.66
N GLN A 376 -7.78 -22.21 14.75
CA GLN A 376 -7.38 -23.29 13.84
C GLN A 376 -7.74 -22.94 12.38
N GLY A 377 -8.96 -22.43 12.11
CA GLY A 377 -9.38 -22.11 10.76
C GLY A 377 -8.54 -21.01 10.11
N SER A 378 -8.09 -20.02 10.89
CA SER A 378 -7.13 -19.01 10.43
C SER A 378 -5.76 -19.60 10.08
N VAL A 379 -5.33 -20.62 10.83
CA VAL A 379 -4.06 -21.34 10.55
C VAL A 379 -4.21 -22.23 9.32
N ASP A 380 -5.37 -22.83 9.08
CA ASP A 380 -5.65 -23.62 7.88
C ASP A 380 -5.65 -22.71 6.63
N ASP A 381 -6.18 -21.49 6.74
CA ASP A 381 -6.05 -20.45 5.70
C ASP A 381 -4.57 -20.12 5.41
N MET A 382 -3.74 -20.00 6.44
CA MET A 382 -2.28 -19.79 6.28
C MET A 382 -1.60 -20.98 5.60
N LYS A 383 -1.98 -22.22 5.93
CA LYS A 383 -1.46 -23.43 5.26
C LYS A 383 -1.82 -23.44 3.79
N TRP A 384 -3.06 -23.13 3.45
CA TRP A 384 -3.50 -23.00 2.06
C TRP A 384 -2.61 -22.01 1.29
N TRP A 385 -2.38 -20.80 1.84
CA TRP A 385 -1.51 -19.81 1.23
C TRP A 385 -0.06 -20.28 1.05
N ARG A 386 0.50 -20.94 2.06
CA ARG A 386 1.84 -21.53 1.97
C ARG A 386 1.94 -22.50 0.80
N ASP A 387 0.95 -23.38 0.66
CA ASP A 387 0.94 -24.44 -0.35
C ASP A 387 0.75 -23.86 -1.76
N ILE A 388 -0.13 -22.89 -1.95
CA ILE A 388 -0.29 -22.18 -3.22
C ILE A 388 0.98 -21.42 -3.60
N LEU A 389 1.57 -20.68 -2.70
CA LEU A 389 2.82 -19.97 -2.95
C LEU A 389 3.98 -20.94 -3.28
N GLY A 390 3.98 -22.14 -2.69
CA GLY A 390 4.99 -23.16 -2.96
C GLY A 390 4.82 -23.89 -4.29
N SER A 391 3.58 -24.10 -4.72
CA SER A 391 3.25 -24.93 -5.89
C SER A 391 3.11 -24.12 -7.20
N MET A 392 2.70 -22.85 -7.13
CA MET A 392 2.44 -22.04 -8.33
C MET A 392 3.64 -21.18 -8.71
N SER A 393 4.07 -21.30 -9.96
CA SER A 393 5.14 -20.45 -10.54
C SER A 393 4.66 -19.07 -10.97
N GLY A 394 3.36 -18.88 -11.22
CA GLY A 394 2.77 -17.64 -11.67
C GLY A 394 1.33 -17.82 -12.15
N VAL A 395 0.71 -16.73 -12.55
CA VAL A 395 -0.65 -16.71 -13.08
C VAL A 395 -0.62 -16.18 -14.51
N ARG A 396 -1.23 -16.91 -15.41
CA ARG A 396 -1.44 -16.49 -16.79
C ARG A 396 -2.54 -15.44 -16.84
N LEU A 397 -2.28 -14.30 -17.47
CA LEU A 397 -3.21 -13.18 -17.56
C LEU A 397 -4.14 -13.28 -18.76
N ILE A 398 -3.66 -13.90 -19.84
CA ILE A 398 -4.42 -14.14 -21.06
C ILE A 398 -4.58 -15.63 -21.20
N ASN A 399 -5.82 -16.06 -21.18
CA ASN A 399 -6.15 -17.44 -21.44
C ASN A 399 -6.37 -17.62 -22.94
N PRO A 400 -5.97 -18.75 -23.53
CA PRO A 400 -6.39 -19.10 -24.88
C PRO A 400 -7.92 -19.14 -24.97
N GLU A 401 -8.47 -19.07 -26.17
CA GLU A 401 -9.90 -19.33 -26.37
C GLU A 401 -10.21 -20.71 -25.82
N LEU A 402 -10.97 -20.74 -24.74
CA LEU A 402 -11.41 -21.96 -24.09
C LEU A 402 -12.85 -22.23 -24.47
N GLU A 403 -13.21 -23.50 -24.64
CA GLU A 403 -14.60 -23.89 -24.77
C GLU A 403 -15.42 -23.37 -23.59
N GLU A 404 -16.53 -22.67 -23.88
CA GLU A 404 -17.44 -22.20 -22.82
C GLU A 404 -18.40 -23.30 -22.41
N VAL A 405 -18.36 -23.69 -21.16
CA VAL A 405 -19.28 -24.67 -20.58
C VAL A 405 -20.19 -23.96 -19.57
N ARG A 406 -21.50 -24.17 -19.73
CA ARG A 406 -22.50 -23.59 -18.83
C ARG A 406 -22.97 -24.61 -17.82
N ILE A 407 -22.96 -24.23 -16.56
CA ILE A 407 -23.48 -24.99 -15.43
C ILE A 407 -24.63 -24.19 -14.82
N TYR A 408 -25.75 -24.86 -14.60
CA TYR A 408 -26.91 -24.31 -13.92
C TYR A 408 -27.03 -24.98 -12.57
N THR A 409 -27.16 -24.17 -11.51
CA THR A 409 -27.38 -24.66 -10.14
C THR A 409 -28.59 -23.95 -9.53
N ASP A 410 -29.30 -24.68 -8.71
CA ASP A 410 -30.42 -24.18 -7.92
C ASP A 410 -30.49 -24.91 -6.60
N ALA A 411 -30.77 -24.15 -5.52
CA ALA A 411 -30.82 -24.67 -4.17
C ALA A 411 -32.14 -24.26 -3.48
N SER A 412 -32.72 -25.18 -2.74
CA SER A 412 -33.93 -24.96 -1.95
C SER A 412 -33.62 -25.21 -0.46
N THR A 413 -34.20 -24.40 0.42
CA THR A 413 -34.12 -24.64 1.88
C THR A 413 -34.91 -25.86 2.33
N THR A 414 -35.84 -26.38 1.51
CA THR A 414 -36.75 -27.46 1.88
C THR A 414 -36.45 -28.79 1.22
N THR A 415 -36.12 -28.76 -0.06
CA THR A 415 -36.05 -29.99 -0.91
C THR A 415 -34.63 -30.47 -1.19
N GLY A 416 -33.65 -29.57 -1.22
CA GLY A 416 -32.29 -29.92 -1.58
C GLY A 416 -31.75 -29.09 -2.74
N TYR A 417 -30.98 -29.67 -3.64
CA TYR A 417 -30.30 -28.96 -4.74
C TYR A 417 -30.43 -29.69 -6.07
N GLY A 418 -30.28 -28.93 -7.15
CA GLY A 418 -30.24 -29.42 -8.53
C GLY A 418 -29.07 -28.82 -9.29
N VAL A 419 -28.46 -29.59 -10.17
CA VAL A 419 -27.36 -29.20 -11.04
C VAL A 419 -27.56 -29.72 -12.43
N MET A 420 -27.27 -28.89 -13.46
CA MET A 420 -27.35 -29.30 -14.87
C MET A 420 -26.13 -28.78 -15.64
N MET A 421 -25.52 -29.63 -16.46
CA MET A 421 -24.43 -29.32 -17.37
C MET A 421 -24.52 -30.17 -18.64
N ARG A 422 -24.50 -29.56 -19.84
CA ARG A 422 -24.50 -30.28 -21.14
C ARG A 422 -25.59 -31.35 -21.27
N GLY A 423 -26.79 -31.11 -20.74
CA GLY A 423 -27.89 -32.05 -20.75
C GLY A 423 -27.79 -33.15 -19.68
N GLN A 424 -26.71 -33.27 -18.98
CA GLN A 424 -26.59 -34.12 -17.80
C GLN A 424 -27.12 -33.36 -16.58
N TYR A 425 -27.84 -34.04 -15.71
CA TYR A 425 -28.32 -33.42 -14.47
C TYR A 425 -28.24 -34.40 -13.32
N PHE A 426 -28.08 -33.84 -12.12
CA PHE A 426 -28.26 -34.56 -10.87
C PHE A 426 -28.97 -33.68 -9.86
N ARG A 427 -29.55 -34.31 -8.86
CA ARG A 427 -30.20 -33.64 -7.74
C ARG A 427 -29.93 -34.43 -6.47
N GLY A 428 -29.98 -33.76 -5.33
CA GLY A 428 -29.83 -34.43 -4.03
C GLY A 428 -30.56 -33.70 -2.92
N GLU A 429 -30.80 -34.41 -1.84
CA GLU A 429 -31.25 -33.82 -0.59
C GLU A 429 -30.06 -33.33 0.23
N TRP A 430 -30.32 -32.38 1.10
CA TRP A 430 -29.30 -31.92 2.05
C TRP A 430 -28.97 -33.02 3.06
N SER A 431 -27.69 -33.08 3.49
CA SER A 431 -27.25 -33.94 4.56
C SER A 431 -27.91 -33.56 5.90
N PRO A 432 -27.99 -34.51 6.88
CA PRO A 432 -28.54 -34.21 8.21
C PRO A 432 -27.87 -33.00 8.87
N GLU A 433 -26.58 -32.83 8.65
CA GLU A 433 -25.80 -31.70 9.21
C GLU A 433 -26.26 -30.36 8.61
N ILE A 434 -26.46 -30.30 7.28
CA ILE A 434 -26.97 -29.08 6.62
C ILE A 434 -28.44 -28.83 7.04
N LYS A 435 -29.25 -29.89 7.14
CA LYS A 435 -30.62 -29.75 7.63
C LYS A 435 -30.69 -29.20 9.05
N ALA A 436 -29.76 -29.60 9.94
CA ALA A 436 -29.65 -29.03 11.28
C ALA A 436 -29.29 -27.52 11.26
N LEU A 437 -28.34 -27.10 10.42
CA LEU A 437 -27.97 -25.70 10.26
C LEU A 437 -29.11 -24.85 9.71
N LEU A 438 -29.98 -25.43 8.89
CA LEU A 438 -31.20 -24.76 8.38
C LEU A 438 -32.22 -24.50 9.49
N VAL A 439 -32.42 -25.48 10.39
CA VAL A 439 -33.33 -25.36 11.54
C VAL A 439 -32.88 -24.25 12.48
N ASP A 440 -31.58 -24.14 12.71
CA ASP A 440 -30.98 -23.12 13.59
C ASP A 440 -30.80 -21.76 12.89
N PHE A 441 -31.23 -21.59 11.64
CA PHE A 441 -30.99 -20.40 10.80
C PHE A 441 -29.51 -19.98 10.72
N THR A 442 -28.60 -20.94 10.85
CA THR A 442 -27.14 -20.72 10.82
C THR A 442 -26.59 -20.67 9.40
N ILE A 443 -27.31 -21.28 8.42
CA ILE A 443 -26.95 -21.29 7.00
C ILE A 443 -28.00 -20.53 6.18
N THR A 444 -27.54 -19.72 5.22
CA THR A 444 -28.40 -18.92 4.35
C THR A 444 -28.63 -19.61 3.00
N ILE A 445 -29.68 -19.20 2.25
CA ILE A 445 -29.90 -19.71 0.89
C ILE A 445 -28.71 -19.41 -0.03
N ALA A 446 -28.04 -18.28 0.10
CA ALA A 446 -26.86 -17.97 -0.69
C ALA A 446 -25.69 -18.94 -0.44
N GLU A 447 -25.55 -19.44 0.79
CA GLU A 447 -24.56 -20.48 1.15
C GLU A 447 -24.96 -21.84 0.59
N LEU A 448 -26.25 -22.17 0.60
CA LEU A 448 -26.74 -23.41 -0.02
C LEU A 448 -26.50 -23.43 -1.54
N GLU A 449 -26.68 -22.29 -2.22
CA GLU A 449 -26.32 -22.14 -3.63
C GLU A 449 -24.83 -22.38 -3.88
N LEU A 450 -23.95 -21.86 -2.99
CA LEU A 450 -22.51 -22.15 -3.06
C LEU A 450 -22.19 -23.63 -2.85
N VAL A 451 -22.92 -24.32 -1.96
CA VAL A 451 -22.78 -25.76 -1.74
C VAL A 451 -23.20 -26.55 -2.99
N ALA A 452 -24.34 -26.18 -3.64
CA ALA A 452 -24.77 -26.79 -4.87
C ALA A 452 -23.74 -26.61 -5.99
N LEU A 453 -23.15 -25.43 -6.08
CA LEU A 453 -22.07 -25.12 -7.02
C LEU A 453 -20.81 -25.95 -6.74
N ASN A 454 -20.45 -26.16 -5.47
CA ASN A 454 -19.33 -27.03 -5.10
C ASN A 454 -19.58 -28.48 -5.54
N PHE A 455 -20.80 -29.03 -5.34
CA PHE A 455 -21.15 -30.35 -5.84
C PHE A 455 -21.06 -30.45 -7.35
N ALA A 456 -21.41 -29.38 -8.09
CA ALA A 456 -21.23 -29.34 -9.53
C ALA A 456 -19.76 -29.48 -9.92
N LEU A 457 -18.86 -28.76 -9.23
CA LEU A 457 -17.42 -28.84 -9.48
C LEU A 457 -16.83 -30.20 -9.11
N GLU A 458 -17.25 -30.79 -8.01
CA GLU A 458 -16.81 -32.13 -7.60
C GLU A 458 -17.25 -33.21 -8.61
N THR A 459 -18.49 -33.12 -9.10
CA THR A 459 -19.05 -34.10 -10.02
C THR A 459 -18.49 -33.96 -11.45
N PHE A 460 -18.38 -32.73 -11.94
CA PHE A 460 -18.02 -32.47 -13.33
C PHE A 460 -16.57 -31.98 -13.52
N GLY A 461 -15.78 -31.83 -12.45
CA GLY A 461 -14.48 -31.18 -12.47
C GLY A 461 -13.52 -31.71 -13.53
N GLN A 462 -13.47 -33.01 -13.77
CA GLN A 462 -12.64 -33.61 -14.83
C GLN A 462 -13.04 -33.14 -16.23
N GLN A 463 -14.38 -32.99 -16.50
CA GLN A 463 -14.91 -32.53 -17.77
C GLN A 463 -14.74 -31.02 -17.98
N LEU A 464 -14.45 -30.29 -16.92
CA LEU A 464 -14.24 -28.82 -16.90
C LEU A 464 -12.80 -28.39 -17.08
N GLN A 465 -11.86 -29.35 -17.09
CA GLN A 465 -10.44 -29.04 -17.29
C GLN A 465 -10.22 -28.40 -18.66
N GLY A 466 -9.56 -27.25 -18.68
CA GLY A 466 -9.32 -26.50 -19.92
C GLY A 466 -10.55 -25.79 -20.49
N CYS A 467 -11.64 -25.68 -19.74
CA CYS A 467 -12.84 -24.98 -20.15
C CYS A 467 -13.00 -23.63 -19.43
N ARG A 468 -13.71 -22.72 -20.08
CA ARG A 468 -14.26 -21.52 -19.45
C ARG A 468 -15.63 -21.86 -18.87
N VAL A 469 -15.74 -21.94 -17.55
CA VAL A 469 -16.98 -22.30 -16.88
C VAL A 469 -17.80 -21.04 -16.59
N LEU A 470 -19.06 -21.04 -17.10
CA LEU A 470 -20.04 -20.01 -16.81
C LEU A 470 -21.13 -20.58 -15.89
N PHE A 471 -21.09 -20.20 -14.62
CA PHE A 471 -22.15 -20.58 -13.67
C PHE A 471 -23.38 -19.69 -13.84
N ARG A 472 -24.54 -20.32 -13.84
CA ARG A 472 -25.86 -19.69 -13.85
C ARG A 472 -26.56 -20.01 -12.54
N CYS A 473 -26.67 -19.00 -11.69
CA CYS A 473 -27.34 -19.04 -10.39
C CYS A 473 -28.29 -17.82 -10.35
N ASP A 474 -29.49 -17.97 -9.86
CA ASP A 474 -30.47 -16.88 -9.73
C ASP A 474 -30.31 -16.07 -8.46
N ASN A 475 -29.55 -16.56 -7.47
CA ASN A 475 -29.31 -15.88 -6.22
C ASN A 475 -28.22 -14.79 -6.37
N GLN A 476 -28.66 -13.52 -6.40
CA GLN A 476 -27.77 -12.38 -6.57
C GLN A 476 -26.70 -12.28 -5.47
N ALA A 477 -27.01 -12.68 -4.22
CA ALA A 477 -26.02 -12.66 -3.13
C ALA A 477 -24.93 -13.71 -3.35
N CYS A 478 -25.29 -14.92 -3.82
CA CYS A 478 -24.33 -15.94 -4.22
C CYS A 478 -23.42 -15.42 -5.33
N VAL A 479 -23.98 -14.85 -6.41
CA VAL A 479 -23.22 -14.27 -7.52
C VAL A 479 -22.27 -13.17 -7.03
N ALA A 480 -22.73 -12.25 -6.18
CA ALA A 480 -21.91 -11.19 -5.61
C ALA A 480 -20.76 -11.74 -4.75
N ASN A 481 -21.01 -12.76 -3.94
CA ASN A 481 -20.00 -13.42 -3.12
C ASN A 481 -18.89 -14.08 -3.96
N ILE A 482 -19.28 -14.74 -5.08
CA ILE A 482 -18.31 -15.33 -6.01
C ILE A 482 -17.47 -14.24 -6.69
N HIS A 483 -18.10 -13.18 -7.21
CA HIS A 483 -17.38 -12.10 -7.87
C HIS A 483 -16.43 -11.33 -6.93
N SER A 484 -16.85 -11.09 -5.70
CA SER A 484 -16.01 -10.40 -4.70
C SER A 484 -15.00 -11.34 -4.03
N MET A 485 -15.13 -12.67 -4.20
CA MET A 485 -14.40 -13.69 -3.44
C MET A 485 -14.47 -13.42 -1.92
N SER A 486 -15.62 -12.96 -1.45
CA SER A 486 -15.87 -12.69 -0.04
C SER A 486 -17.38 -12.72 0.25
N SER A 487 -17.77 -13.11 1.46
CA SER A 487 -19.11 -12.91 1.96
C SER A 487 -19.14 -11.76 2.98
N LYS A 488 -20.23 -11.00 2.98
CA LYS A 488 -20.53 -10.09 4.10
C LYS A 488 -21.25 -10.93 5.15
N LEU A 489 -20.48 -11.50 6.07
CA LEU A 489 -21.01 -12.06 7.30
C LEU A 489 -21.20 -10.93 8.32
#